data_7b72b4edc9c0e9c0907a55f5c0590c1a
#
_entry.id   7b72b4edc9c0e9c0907a55f5c0590c1a
#
_cell.length_a   1.000
_cell.length_b   1.000
_cell.length_c   1.000
_cell.angle_alpha   90.00
_cell.angle_beta   90.00
_cell.angle_gamma   90.00
#
_symmetry.space_group_name_H-M   'P 1'
#
loop_
_entity.id
_entity.type
_entity.pdbx_description
1 polymer ?
#
loop_
_entity_poly.entity_id
_entity_poly.type
_entity_poly.pdbx_seq_one_letter_code
_entity_poly.pdbx_strand_id
1 'polypeptide(L)'
;MEGYDACRKIAILSSLAFCHQVDYKDIYTEGITKITATDIKYANVMGRSIKLLASGRRDGKNVYAMVAPFMIDSQNPLYMVNDVYNGILVRSNMLGETMYYGKGAGKLPTASAVVADVIDAARHKGTTAKFLWDKSKLQVADIKHCKNRFFVRMEGSREEVLAKGAAYFALWSPWHPLWQARQHSLPERWKRQPLKKQPRRPAVSSAGFVSNKSRVETRRKLCLL
;
A
#
# COMPACT_ATOMS: atom_id res chain seq x y z
N MET A 1 4.70 14.03 -8.90
CA MET A 1 4.65 12.57 -8.57
C MET A 1 3.18 12.11 -8.51
N GLU A 2 2.58 11.96 -9.67
CA GLU A 2 1.13 11.67 -9.80
C GLU A 2 0.79 10.17 -9.76
N GLY A 3 1.78 9.30 -9.58
CA GLY A 3 1.57 7.86 -9.45
C GLY A 3 1.43 7.07 -10.76
N TYR A 4 1.51 7.70 -11.91
CA TYR A 4 1.28 7.02 -13.20
C TYR A 4 2.31 5.92 -13.52
N ASP A 5 3.58 6.12 -13.15
CA ASP A 5 4.61 5.10 -13.31
C ASP A 5 4.31 3.87 -12.43
N ALA A 6 3.99 4.11 -11.16
CA ALA A 6 3.57 3.05 -10.22
C ALA A 6 2.29 2.34 -10.70
N CYS A 7 1.36 3.06 -11.32
CA CYS A 7 0.14 2.50 -11.89
C CYS A 7 0.44 1.50 -13.03
N ARG A 8 1.33 1.86 -13.96
CA ARG A 8 1.73 0.94 -15.04
C ARG A 8 2.48 -0.27 -14.50
N LYS A 9 3.38 -0.07 -13.53
CA LYS A 9 4.12 -1.17 -12.88
C LYS A 9 3.18 -2.14 -12.18
N ILE A 10 2.20 -1.66 -11.41
CA ILE A 10 1.27 -2.56 -10.71
C ILE A 10 0.31 -3.25 -11.66
N ALA A 11 -0.05 -2.64 -12.80
CA ALA A 11 -0.83 -3.30 -13.84
C ALA A 11 -0.08 -4.52 -14.39
N ILE A 12 1.20 -4.37 -14.74
CA ILE A 12 2.05 -5.46 -15.25
C ILE A 12 2.20 -6.56 -14.18
N LEU A 13 2.57 -6.18 -12.95
CA LEU A 13 2.79 -7.14 -11.89
C LEU A 13 1.50 -7.88 -11.49
N SER A 14 0.36 -7.20 -11.51
CA SER A 14 -0.94 -7.82 -11.27
C SER A 14 -1.33 -8.77 -12.40
N SER A 15 -1.02 -8.41 -13.66
CA SER A 15 -1.26 -9.30 -14.81
C SER A 15 -0.44 -10.58 -14.70
N LEU A 16 0.81 -10.48 -14.31
CA LEU A 16 1.67 -11.65 -14.07
C LEU A 16 1.19 -12.50 -12.90
N ALA A 17 0.84 -11.85 -11.76
CA ALA A 17 0.44 -12.55 -10.55
C ALA A 17 -0.93 -13.24 -10.67
N PHE A 18 -1.84 -12.68 -11.45
CA PHE A 18 -3.22 -13.19 -11.59
C PHE A 18 -3.46 -13.92 -12.92
N CYS A 19 -2.45 -14.00 -13.79
CA CYS A 19 -2.48 -14.68 -15.08
C CYS A 19 -3.53 -14.14 -16.07
N HIS A 20 -3.92 -12.89 -15.97
CA HIS A 20 -4.88 -12.21 -16.84
C HIS A 20 -4.48 -10.76 -17.02
N GLN A 21 -4.86 -10.17 -18.15
CA GLN A 21 -4.52 -8.78 -18.44
C GLN A 21 -5.26 -7.79 -17.52
N VAL A 22 -4.52 -7.01 -16.76
CA VAL A 22 -5.02 -5.87 -15.96
C VAL A 22 -4.70 -4.58 -16.71
N ASP A 23 -5.74 -3.82 -17.06
CA ASP A 23 -5.58 -2.55 -17.74
C ASP A 23 -5.26 -1.45 -16.71
N TYR A 24 -4.18 -0.69 -16.93
CA TYR A 24 -3.81 0.41 -16.05
C TYR A 24 -4.86 1.52 -15.99
N LYS A 25 -5.71 1.65 -17.02
CA LYS A 25 -6.80 2.63 -17.09
C LYS A 25 -7.92 2.36 -16.07
N ASP A 26 -8.06 1.11 -15.63
CA ASP A 26 -9.05 0.70 -14.65
C ASP A 26 -8.54 0.83 -13.21
N ILE A 27 -7.26 1.21 -13.03
CA ILE A 27 -6.62 1.31 -11.72
C ILE A 27 -6.83 2.70 -11.14
N TYR A 28 -7.45 2.78 -9.96
CA TYR A 28 -7.52 4.04 -9.21
C TYR A 28 -6.11 4.54 -8.91
N THR A 29 -5.82 5.78 -9.31
CA THR A 29 -4.49 6.36 -9.15
C THR A 29 -4.59 7.75 -8.54
N GLU A 30 -4.00 7.88 -7.35
CA GLU A 30 -3.83 9.14 -6.64
C GLU A 30 -2.36 9.33 -6.29
N GLY A 31 -1.80 10.49 -6.70
CA GLY A 31 -0.42 10.86 -6.41
C GLY A 31 -0.21 11.31 -4.96
N ILE A 32 1.06 11.60 -4.62
CA ILE A 32 1.45 12.04 -3.28
C ILE A 32 1.57 13.58 -3.17
N THR A 33 1.32 14.31 -4.24
CA THR A 33 1.52 15.77 -4.32
C THR A 33 0.59 16.57 -3.40
N LYS A 34 -0.54 16.00 -3.01
CA LYS A 34 -1.50 16.61 -2.08
C LYS A 34 -1.14 16.43 -0.60
N ILE A 35 -0.15 15.61 -0.29
CA ILE A 35 0.29 15.39 1.09
C ILE A 35 1.08 16.59 1.58
N THR A 36 0.66 17.14 2.69
CA THR A 36 1.24 18.34 3.30
C THR A 36 2.21 17.99 4.43
N ALA A 37 3.05 18.94 4.81
CA ALA A 37 3.92 18.80 5.99
C ALA A 37 3.12 18.52 7.28
N THR A 38 1.88 19.01 7.37
CA THR A 38 0.98 18.73 8.48
C THR A 38 0.58 17.25 8.53
N ASP A 39 0.28 16.65 7.39
CA ASP A 39 -0.07 15.22 7.30
C ASP A 39 1.11 14.34 7.73
N ILE A 40 2.32 14.72 7.32
CA ILE A 40 3.56 14.04 7.73
C ILE A 40 3.76 14.14 9.25
N LYS A 41 3.51 15.32 9.86
CA LYS A 41 3.59 15.48 11.32
C LYS A 41 2.59 14.57 12.04
N TYR A 42 1.37 14.45 11.55
CA TYR A 42 0.38 13.53 12.12
C TYR A 42 0.81 12.08 11.99
N ALA A 43 1.30 11.67 10.83
CA ALA A 43 1.81 10.32 10.62
C ALA A 43 2.93 10.00 11.62
N ASN A 44 3.90 10.90 11.78
CA ASN A 44 5.02 10.72 12.73
C ASN A 44 4.55 10.61 14.19
N VAL A 45 3.57 11.42 14.62
CA VAL A 45 2.99 11.33 15.97
C VAL A 45 2.30 9.99 16.20
N MET A 46 1.73 9.40 15.14
CA MET A 46 1.10 8.08 15.18
C MET A 46 2.11 6.93 15.01
N GLY A 47 3.42 7.21 14.90
CA GLY A 47 4.45 6.20 14.62
C GLY A 47 4.33 5.59 13.23
N ARG A 48 3.85 6.36 12.26
CA ARG A 48 3.62 5.92 10.88
C ARG A 48 4.41 6.75 9.88
N SER A 49 4.61 6.20 8.70
CA SER A 49 5.18 6.90 7.55
C SER A 49 4.17 6.92 6.42
N ILE A 50 4.15 8.02 5.65
CA ILE A 50 3.32 8.12 4.45
C ILE A 50 4.18 7.71 3.25
N LYS A 51 3.72 6.71 2.51
CA LYS A 51 4.38 6.19 1.30
C LYS A 51 3.38 6.15 0.15
N LEU A 52 3.84 6.48 -1.05
CA LEU A 52 3.06 6.21 -2.25
C LEU A 52 3.17 4.72 -2.58
N LEU A 53 2.11 3.97 -2.37
CA LEU A 53 2.09 2.54 -2.65
C LEU A 53 1.18 2.23 -3.83
N ALA A 54 1.64 1.32 -4.68
CA ALA A 54 0.80 0.62 -5.63
C ALA A 54 0.46 -0.76 -5.07
N SER A 55 -0.81 -1.11 -5.05
CA SER A 55 -1.29 -2.35 -4.45
C SER A 55 -2.20 -3.10 -5.42
N GLY A 56 -1.90 -4.37 -5.66
CA GLY A 56 -2.74 -5.32 -6.39
C GLY A 56 -3.15 -6.46 -5.48
N ARG A 57 -4.44 -6.82 -5.46
CA ARG A 57 -4.97 -7.86 -4.58
C ARG A 57 -6.08 -8.62 -5.29
N ARG A 58 -6.07 -9.94 -5.15
CA ARG A 58 -7.18 -10.80 -5.56
C ARG A 58 -7.89 -11.35 -4.32
N ASP A 59 -9.20 -11.24 -4.30
CA ASP A 59 -10.08 -11.76 -3.25
C ASP A 59 -11.21 -12.54 -3.91
N GLY A 60 -11.10 -13.85 -3.93
CA GLY A 60 -11.96 -14.71 -4.72
C GLY A 60 -11.91 -14.38 -6.20
N LYS A 61 -13.05 -13.99 -6.77
CA LYS A 61 -13.18 -13.58 -8.18
C LYS A 61 -12.83 -12.10 -8.42
N ASN A 62 -12.80 -11.28 -7.37
CA ASN A 62 -12.58 -9.86 -7.48
C ASN A 62 -11.08 -9.51 -7.46
N VAL A 63 -10.69 -8.60 -8.32
CA VAL A 63 -9.34 -8.02 -8.32
C VAL A 63 -9.47 -6.54 -7.99
N TYR A 64 -8.65 -6.10 -7.06
CA TYR A 64 -8.54 -4.70 -6.66
C TYR A 64 -7.11 -4.24 -6.97
N ALA A 65 -6.99 -3.14 -7.66
CA ALA A 65 -5.70 -2.49 -7.90
C ALA A 65 -5.84 -0.99 -7.67
N MET A 66 -4.84 -0.41 -7.00
CA MET A 66 -4.85 1.02 -6.70
C MET A 66 -3.43 1.54 -6.48
N VAL A 67 -3.27 2.83 -6.75
CA VAL A 67 -2.09 3.61 -6.35
C VAL A 67 -2.58 4.77 -5.51
N ALA A 68 -2.05 4.91 -4.30
CA ALA A 68 -2.43 6.00 -3.41
C ALA A 68 -1.36 6.23 -2.32
N PRO A 69 -1.40 7.36 -1.62
CA PRO A 69 -0.66 7.54 -0.37
C PRO A 69 -1.22 6.62 0.73
N PHE A 70 -0.34 5.85 1.34
CA PHE A 70 -0.68 4.97 2.46
C PHE A 70 0.08 5.37 3.71
N MET A 71 -0.60 5.36 4.86
CA MET A 71 0.05 5.41 6.16
C MET A 71 0.39 4.00 6.62
N ILE A 72 1.68 3.69 6.71
CA ILE A 72 2.18 2.39 7.14
C ILE A 72 2.99 2.53 8.43
N ASP A 73 2.97 1.51 9.26
CA ASP A 73 3.73 1.43 10.50
C ASP A 73 4.99 0.58 10.35
N SER A 74 5.80 0.53 11.40
CA SER A 74 7.07 -0.20 11.41
C SER A 74 6.93 -1.73 11.28
N GLN A 75 5.72 -2.26 11.40
CA GLN A 75 5.46 -3.70 11.17
C GLN A 75 5.34 -4.02 9.67
N ASN A 76 5.14 -3.01 8.83
CA ASN A 76 5.10 -3.22 7.39
C ASN A 76 6.54 -3.24 6.83
N PRO A 77 6.96 -4.30 6.12
CA PRO A 77 8.32 -4.38 5.56
C PRO A 77 8.70 -3.20 4.66
N LEU A 78 7.71 -2.58 3.98
CA LEU A 78 7.95 -1.42 3.13
C LEU A 78 8.21 -0.11 3.90
N TYR A 79 8.06 -0.11 5.23
CA TYR A 79 8.29 1.09 6.06
C TYR A 79 9.71 1.63 5.92
N MET A 80 10.70 0.73 5.86
CA MET A 80 12.11 1.08 5.80
C MET A 80 12.62 1.40 4.38
N VAL A 81 11.76 1.29 3.36
CA VAL A 81 12.14 1.62 1.99
C VAL A 81 12.13 3.14 1.82
N ASN A 82 13.31 3.74 1.63
CA ASN A 82 13.49 5.18 1.50
C ASN A 82 14.43 5.52 0.34
N ASP A 83 14.48 6.79 -0.02
CA ASP A 83 15.39 7.41 -1.00
C ASP A 83 15.33 6.73 -2.37
N VAL A 84 16.46 6.21 -2.84
CA VAL A 84 16.62 5.58 -4.16
C VAL A 84 16.19 4.10 -4.18
N TYR A 85 15.79 3.57 -3.04
CA TYR A 85 15.41 2.17 -2.92
C TYR A 85 13.94 1.96 -3.30
N ASN A 86 13.68 0.82 -3.92
CA ASN A 86 12.36 0.32 -4.22
C ASN A 86 12.11 -1.00 -3.49
N GLY A 87 10.85 -1.27 -3.18
CA GLY A 87 10.44 -2.51 -2.55
C GLY A 87 9.20 -3.08 -3.21
N ILE A 88 9.22 -4.37 -3.52
CA ILE A 88 8.06 -5.14 -3.98
C ILE A 88 7.76 -6.18 -2.92
N LEU A 89 6.63 -6.04 -2.24
CA LEU A 89 6.16 -6.99 -1.24
C LEU A 89 5.09 -7.90 -1.86
N VAL A 90 5.36 -9.18 -1.88
CA VAL A 90 4.45 -10.21 -2.37
C VAL A 90 3.93 -11.03 -1.20
N ARG A 91 2.61 -11.10 -1.05
CA ARG A 91 1.95 -11.97 -0.08
C ARG A 91 1.28 -13.13 -0.79
N SER A 92 1.74 -14.32 -0.51
CA SER A 92 1.18 -15.55 -1.06
C SER A 92 0.59 -16.42 0.05
N ASN A 93 -0.25 -17.38 -0.33
CA ASN A 93 -0.89 -18.29 0.62
C ASN A 93 0.05 -19.35 1.21
N MET A 94 1.06 -19.79 0.44
CA MET A 94 1.97 -20.86 0.86
C MET A 94 3.27 -20.34 1.46
N LEU A 95 3.88 -19.34 0.81
CA LEU A 95 5.19 -18.82 1.22
C LEU A 95 5.09 -17.67 2.23
N GLY A 96 3.89 -17.10 2.42
CA GLY A 96 3.72 -15.91 3.25
C GLY A 96 4.21 -14.64 2.55
N GLU A 97 5.05 -13.86 3.22
CA GLU A 97 5.57 -12.59 2.71
C GLU A 97 6.96 -12.77 2.11
N THR A 98 7.13 -12.32 0.89
CA THR A 98 8.42 -12.21 0.22
C THR A 98 8.62 -10.77 -0.22
N MET A 99 9.82 -10.23 -0.01
CA MET A 99 10.15 -8.86 -0.39
C MET A 99 11.36 -8.84 -1.31
N TYR A 100 11.21 -8.14 -2.43
CA TYR A 100 12.31 -7.76 -3.31
C TYR A 100 12.69 -6.31 -2.98
N TYR A 101 13.94 -6.07 -2.65
CA TYR A 101 14.42 -4.77 -2.23
C TYR A 101 15.74 -4.44 -2.92
N GLY A 102 15.83 -3.26 -3.49
CA GLY A 102 17.04 -2.83 -4.19
C GLY A 102 16.96 -1.40 -4.71
N LYS A 103 18.08 -0.92 -5.25
CA LYS A 103 18.11 0.38 -5.92
C LYS A 103 17.40 0.29 -7.27
N GLY A 104 16.28 0.99 -7.41
CA GLY A 104 15.49 1.03 -8.65
C GLY A 104 15.88 2.15 -9.60
N ALA A 105 16.60 3.16 -9.10
CA ALA A 105 17.03 4.32 -9.88
C ALA A 105 18.54 4.52 -9.77
N GLY A 106 19.12 5.18 -10.79
CA GLY A 106 20.52 5.51 -10.86
C GLY A 106 21.23 4.89 -12.07
N LYS A 107 22.33 5.53 -12.49
CA LYS A 107 23.09 5.13 -13.69
C LYS A 107 23.53 3.67 -13.64
N LEU A 108 24.19 3.25 -12.58
CA LEU A 108 24.73 1.91 -12.46
C LEU A 108 23.66 0.82 -12.29
N PRO A 109 22.66 0.97 -11.40
CA PRO A 109 21.56 -0.01 -11.30
C PRO A 109 20.82 -0.21 -12.62
N THR A 110 20.53 0.87 -13.34
CA THR A 110 19.85 0.77 -14.65
C THR A 110 20.73 0.06 -15.69
N ALA A 111 22.00 0.43 -15.78
CA ALA A 111 22.93 -0.22 -16.69
C ALA A 111 23.08 -1.72 -16.37
N SER A 112 23.19 -2.07 -15.09
CA SER A 112 23.28 -3.48 -14.66
C SER A 112 22.05 -4.29 -15.08
N ALA A 113 20.85 -3.74 -14.94
CA ALA A 113 19.62 -4.41 -15.35
C ALA A 113 19.58 -4.65 -16.88
N VAL A 114 19.91 -3.61 -17.65
CA VAL A 114 19.96 -3.74 -19.13
C VAL A 114 20.99 -4.80 -19.57
N VAL A 115 22.20 -4.78 -18.99
CA VAL A 115 23.24 -5.76 -19.33
C VAL A 115 22.81 -7.17 -18.93
N ALA A 116 22.15 -7.33 -17.77
CA ALA A 116 21.64 -8.64 -17.35
C ALA A 116 20.61 -9.19 -18.35
N ASP A 117 19.69 -8.36 -18.82
CA ASP A 117 18.70 -8.76 -19.82
C ASP A 117 19.32 -9.12 -21.16
N VAL A 118 20.35 -8.38 -21.61
CA VAL A 118 21.11 -8.68 -22.82
C VAL A 118 21.82 -10.03 -22.72
N ILE A 119 22.48 -10.29 -21.58
CA ILE A 119 23.16 -11.58 -21.33
C ILE A 119 22.12 -12.71 -21.29
N ASP A 120 21.00 -12.51 -20.63
CA ASP A 120 19.93 -13.53 -20.57
C ASP A 120 19.39 -13.86 -21.96
N ALA A 121 19.07 -12.83 -22.75
CA ALA A 121 18.62 -12.99 -24.13
C ALA A 121 19.66 -13.72 -25.01
N ALA A 122 20.94 -13.41 -24.84
CA ALA A 122 22.02 -14.08 -25.59
C ALA A 122 22.16 -15.54 -25.20
N ARG A 123 22.00 -15.91 -23.93
CA ARG A 123 22.05 -17.31 -23.46
C ARG A 123 20.85 -18.14 -23.91
N HIS A 124 19.70 -17.50 -24.07
CA HIS A 124 18.44 -18.13 -24.48
C HIS A 124 18.10 -17.88 -25.95
N LYS A 125 19.12 -17.66 -26.80
CA LYS A 125 18.94 -17.42 -28.23
C LYS A 125 18.13 -18.57 -28.87
N GLY A 126 17.08 -18.19 -29.62
CA GLY A 126 16.18 -19.16 -30.28
C GLY A 126 15.05 -19.68 -29.36
N THR A 127 15.00 -19.29 -28.11
CA THR A 127 13.90 -19.60 -27.21
C THR A 127 13.13 -18.35 -26.84
N THR A 128 11.82 -18.47 -26.67
CA THR A 128 10.98 -17.37 -26.18
C THR A 128 10.35 -17.77 -24.85
N ALA A 129 10.55 -16.97 -23.82
CA ALA A 129 9.84 -17.15 -22.56
C ALA A 129 8.34 -16.98 -22.80
N LYS A 130 7.56 -18.03 -22.56
CA LYS A 130 6.11 -17.96 -22.65
C LYS A 130 5.55 -17.36 -21.37
N PHE A 131 4.98 -16.15 -21.46
CA PHE A 131 4.22 -15.62 -20.37
C PHE A 131 2.85 -16.28 -20.30
N LEU A 132 2.56 -16.90 -19.15
CA LEU A 132 1.29 -17.58 -18.91
C LEU A 132 0.25 -16.58 -18.38
N TRP A 133 -0.09 -15.58 -19.19
CA TRP A 133 -1.25 -14.79 -18.89
C TRP A 133 -2.24 -14.82 -20.05
N ASP A 134 -3.50 -14.95 -19.71
CA ASP A 134 -4.61 -14.90 -20.66
C ASP A 134 -4.77 -13.47 -21.19
N LYS A 135 -5.07 -13.35 -22.49
CA LYS A 135 -5.36 -12.05 -23.13
C LYS A 135 -6.71 -11.47 -22.71
N SER A 136 -7.55 -12.27 -22.08
CA SER A 136 -8.82 -11.80 -21.52
C SER A 136 -8.57 -10.76 -20.46
N LYS A 137 -9.32 -9.64 -20.54
CA LYS A 137 -9.21 -8.54 -19.60
C LYS A 137 -9.82 -8.94 -18.26
N LEU A 138 -9.03 -8.84 -17.19
CA LEU A 138 -9.49 -9.00 -15.83
C LEU A 138 -10.11 -7.68 -15.34
N GLN A 139 -11.37 -7.72 -14.95
CA GLN A 139 -12.05 -6.54 -14.47
C GLN A 139 -11.55 -6.17 -13.07
N VAL A 140 -11.02 -4.95 -12.94
CA VAL A 140 -10.66 -4.37 -11.65
C VAL A 140 -11.94 -3.88 -10.98
N ALA A 141 -12.20 -4.33 -9.76
CA ALA A 141 -13.35 -3.90 -9.00
C ALA A 141 -13.20 -2.44 -8.55
N ASP A 142 -14.30 -1.69 -8.53
CA ASP A 142 -14.31 -0.30 -8.07
C ASP A 142 -13.79 -0.22 -6.63
N ILE A 143 -12.91 0.77 -6.40
CA ILE A 143 -12.32 1.04 -5.09
C ILE A 143 -13.36 1.26 -3.99
N LYS A 144 -14.57 1.71 -4.33
CA LYS A 144 -15.69 1.89 -3.40
C LYS A 144 -16.08 0.60 -2.69
N HIS A 145 -15.83 -0.54 -3.31
CA HIS A 145 -16.06 -1.86 -2.71
C HIS A 145 -14.86 -2.38 -1.89
N CYS A 146 -13.75 -1.63 -1.87
CA CYS A 146 -12.56 -2.01 -1.14
C CYS A 146 -12.63 -1.51 0.31
N LYS A 147 -12.66 -2.43 1.27
CA LYS A 147 -12.62 -2.08 2.70
C LYS A 147 -11.21 -1.69 3.10
N ASN A 148 -10.99 -0.42 3.40
CA ASN A 148 -9.73 0.13 3.89
C ASN A 148 -9.97 0.98 5.14
N ARG A 149 -8.89 1.26 5.88
CA ARG A 149 -8.89 2.29 6.93
C ARG A 149 -8.41 3.58 6.30
N PHE A 150 -9.07 4.68 6.65
CA PHE A 150 -8.74 6.00 6.13
C PHE A 150 -8.26 6.91 7.25
N PHE A 151 -7.24 7.72 6.96
CA PHE A 151 -6.90 8.88 7.76
C PHE A 151 -7.64 10.08 7.14
N VAL A 152 -8.42 10.77 7.95
CA VAL A 152 -9.16 11.95 7.52
C VAL A 152 -8.76 13.12 8.40
N ARG A 153 -8.24 14.18 7.80
CA ARG A 153 -7.98 15.45 8.47
C ARG A 153 -9.17 16.38 8.27
N MET A 154 -9.69 16.92 9.35
CA MET A 154 -10.80 17.86 9.32
C MET A 154 -10.42 19.11 10.13
N GLU A 155 -10.94 20.26 9.71
CA GLU A 155 -10.82 21.53 10.43
C GLU A 155 -12.06 21.73 11.31
N GLY A 156 -11.85 22.31 12.50
CA GLY A 156 -12.89 22.60 13.46
C GLY A 156 -12.52 22.24 14.90
N SER A 157 -13.41 22.56 15.85
CA SER A 157 -13.30 22.10 17.22
C SER A 157 -13.43 20.56 17.30
N ARG A 158 -13.04 19.98 18.43
CA ARG A 158 -13.15 18.54 18.63
C ARG A 158 -14.58 18.04 18.48
N GLU A 159 -15.52 18.79 19.06
CA GLU A 159 -16.95 18.48 19.04
C GLU A 159 -17.51 18.53 17.62
N GLU A 160 -17.17 19.57 16.85
CA GLU A 160 -17.56 19.69 15.44
C GLU A 160 -17.00 18.58 14.57
N VAL A 161 -15.71 18.25 14.73
CA VAL A 161 -15.05 17.17 14.00
C VAL A 161 -15.67 15.82 14.34
N LEU A 162 -16.00 15.57 15.62
CA LEU A 162 -16.67 14.36 16.06
C LEU A 162 -18.09 14.25 15.47
N ALA A 163 -18.86 15.33 15.51
CA ALA A 163 -20.22 15.36 14.99
C ALA A 163 -20.25 15.16 13.47
N LYS A 164 -19.42 15.89 12.71
CA LYS A 164 -19.27 15.74 11.27
C LYS A 164 -18.77 14.33 10.91
N GLY A 165 -17.76 13.84 11.63
CA GLY A 165 -17.23 12.49 11.42
C GLY A 165 -18.30 11.42 11.63
N ALA A 166 -19.06 11.50 12.72
CA ALA A 166 -20.16 10.57 12.98
C ALA A 166 -21.22 10.60 11.87
N ALA A 167 -21.60 11.80 11.40
CA ALA A 167 -22.57 11.95 10.31
C ALA A 167 -22.07 11.34 8.98
N TYR A 168 -20.80 11.57 8.61
CA TYR A 168 -20.24 11.06 7.36
C TYR A 168 -19.96 9.56 7.40
N PHE A 169 -19.49 9.03 8.54
CA PHE A 169 -19.06 7.63 8.65
C PHE A 169 -20.16 6.70 9.17
N ALA A 170 -21.19 7.19 9.86
CA ALA A 170 -22.36 6.41 10.24
C ALA A 170 -23.15 5.91 9.01
N LEU A 171 -23.13 6.66 7.92
CA LEU A 171 -23.70 6.26 6.63
C LEU A 171 -22.87 5.17 5.91
N TRP A 172 -21.62 4.92 6.33
CA TRP A 172 -20.70 4.05 5.59
C TRP A 172 -20.42 2.70 6.25
N SER A 173 -20.61 2.53 7.54
CA SER A 173 -20.58 1.22 8.18
C SER A 173 -21.02 1.23 9.64
N PRO A 174 -21.96 0.38 10.07
CA PRO A 174 -22.31 0.21 11.49
C PRO A 174 -21.26 -0.55 12.33
N TRP A 175 -20.10 -0.90 11.78
CA TRP A 175 -19.14 -1.82 12.39
C TRP A 175 -17.82 -1.21 12.80
N HIS A 176 -17.67 0.11 13.05
CA HIS A 176 -16.39 0.67 13.45
C HIS A 176 -16.39 1.49 14.74
N PRO A 177 -15.89 0.89 15.87
CA PRO A 177 -15.68 1.61 17.12
C PRO A 177 -14.31 2.31 17.25
N LEU A 178 -13.51 2.47 16.21
CA LEU A 178 -12.15 2.97 16.35
C LEU A 178 -11.80 4.11 15.39
N TRP A 179 -12.52 5.22 15.46
CA TRP A 179 -11.91 6.47 15.02
C TRP A 179 -11.53 7.32 16.25
N GLN A 180 -10.26 7.59 16.38
CA GLN A 180 -9.77 8.50 17.40
C GLN A 180 -9.62 9.87 16.74
N ALA A 181 -10.56 10.78 17.03
CA ALA A 181 -10.35 12.19 16.74
C ALA A 181 -9.24 12.71 17.64
N ARG A 182 -8.07 13.00 17.06
CA ARG A 182 -7.02 13.74 17.76
C ARG A 182 -7.09 15.20 17.37
N GLN A 183 -7.17 16.05 18.39
CA GLN A 183 -7.25 17.49 18.28
C GLN A 183 -6.03 18.11 17.57
N HIS A 184 -6.29 19.18 16.84
CA HIS A 184 -5.32 20.00 16.12
C HIS A 184 -4.35 20.81 16.99
N SER A 185 -4.51 20.83 18.31
CA SER A 185 -3.54 21.43 19.21
C SER A 185 -2.61 20.36 19.75
N LEU A 186 -1.44 20.22 19.15
CA LEU A 186 -0.33 19.59 19.86
C LEU A 186 -0.18 20.33 21.19
N PRO A 187 -0.24 19.64 22.35
CA PRO A 187 0.03 20.28 23.62
C PRO A 187 1.36 21.04 23.52
N GLU A 188 1.45 22.24 24.09
CA GLU A 188 2.64 23.10 24.06
C GLU A 188 3.92 22.34 24.42
N ARG A 189 3.84 21.35 25.31
CA ARG A 189 4.95 20.47 25.68
C ARG A 189 5.52 19.63 24.51
N TRP A 190 4.77 19.38 23.44
CA TRP A 190 5.21 18.60 22.28
C TRP A 190 5.81 19.46 21.18
N LYS A 191 5.64 20.76 21.25
CA LYS A 191 6.24 21.72 20.31
C LYS A 191 7.75 21.88 20.53
N ARG A 192 8.28 21.45 21.68
CA ARG A 192 9.67 21.73 22.12
C ARG A 192 10.52 20.51 22.51
N GLN A 193 10.10 19.27 22.25
CA GLN A 193 10.95 18.13 22.62
C GLN A 193 11.66 17.53 21.39
N PRO A 194 13.00 17.43 21.41
CA PRO A 194 13.73 16.56 20.52
C PRO A 194 13.35 15.10 20.83
N LEU A 195 13.27 14.27 19.78
CA LEU A 195 12.89 12.86 19.81
C LEU A 195 13.74 12.08 20.85
N LYS A 196 13.29 12.00 22.08
CA LYS A 196 13.78 11.00 23.03
C LYS A 196 13.02 9.70 22.78
N LYS A 197 13.79 8.61 22.62
CA LYS A 197 13.31 7.23 22.48
C LYS A 197 12.27 6.96 23.58
N GLN A 198 11.03 6.69 23.17
CA GLN A 198 10.00 6.25 24.12
C GLN A 198 10.23 4.79 24.51
N PRO A 199 10.00 4.42 25.79
CA PRO A 199 10.06 3.02 26.21
C PRO A 199 8.98 2.22 25.50
N ARG A 200 9.32 0.99 25.12
CA ARG A 200 8.41 0.02 24.47
C ARG A 200 7.18 -0.19 25.35
N ARG A 201 6.01 0.17 24.87
CA ARG A 201 4.75 -0.25 25.47
C ARG A 201 4.53 -1.74 25.18
N PRO A 202 3.97 -2.51 26.13
CA PRO A 202 3.68 -3.92 25.90
C PRO A 202 2.70 -4.07 24.74
N ALA A 203 2.91 -5.12 23.95
CA ALA A 203 2.09 -5.45 22.80
C ALA A 203 0.65 -5.72 23.29
N VAL A 204 -0.29 -4.89 22.83
CA VAL A 204 -1.71 -5.22 22.90
C VAL A 204 -1.95 -6.28 21.84
N SER A 205 -2.18 -7.50 22.30
CA SER A 205 -2.51 -8.64 21.45
C SER A 205 -3.76 -8.33 20.63
N SER A 206 -3.64 -8.44 19.32
CA SER A 206 -4.77 -8.44 18.40
C SER A 206 -5.44 -9.83 18.45
N ALA A 207 -6.12 -10.14 19.53
CA ALA A 207 -7.02 -11.28 19.60
C ALA A 207 -8.36 -10.91 18.95
N GLY A 208 -8.72 -11.62 17.91
CA GLY A 208 -10.00 -11.45 17.23
C GLY A 208 -10.03 -12.09 15.85
N PHE A 209 -9.41 -13.25 15.70
CA PHE A 209 -9.63 -14.09 14.53
C PHE A 209 -10.68 -15.15 14.88
N VAL A 210 -11.93 -14.93 14.49
CA VAL A 210 -12.93 -15.98 14.48
C VAL A 210 -12.59 -16.91 13.32
N SER A 211 -12.10 -18.10 13.65
CA SER A 211 -11.87 -19.16 12.69
C SER A 211 -13.20 -19.74 12.25
N ASN A 212 -13.61 -19.46 11.03
CA ASN A 212 -14.62 -20.25 10.35
C ASN A 212 -13.90 -21.15 9.34
N LYS A 213 -13.79 -22.42 9.71
CA LYS A 213 -13.27 -23.49 8.85
C LYS A 213 -14.26 -23.72 7.71
N SER A 214 -14.00 -23.18 6.55
CA SER A 214 -14.35 -23.78 5.25
C SER A 214 -14.03 -22.82 4.12
N ARG A 215 -13.20 -23.27 3.22
CA ARG A 215 -12.65 -22.69 1.98
C ARG A 215 -11.29 -22.04 2.14
N VAL A 216 -10.31 -22.72 1.60
CA VAL A 216 -8.99 -22.18 1.27
C VAL A 216 -9.19 -21.15 0.13
N GLU A 217 -9.49 -19.93 0.51
CA GLU A 217 -9.54 -18.80 -0.42
C GLU A 217 -8.11 -18.32 -0.68
N THR A 218 -7.69 -18.46 -1.91
CA THR A 218 -6.36 -18.04 -2.37
C THR A 218 -6.27 -16.51 -2.36
N ARG A 219 -5.87 -15.93 -1.24
CA ARG A 219 -5.62 -14.49 -1.14
C ARG A 219 -4.18 -14.19 -1.56
N ARG A 220 -4.02 -13.58 -2.73
CA ARG A 220 -2.73 -13.05 -3.19
C ARG A 220 -2.79 -11.53 -3.10
N LYS A 221 -1.80 -10.92 -2.47
CA LYS A 221 -1.63 -9.47 -2.39
C LYS A 221 -0.24 -9.09 -2.86
N LEU A 222 -0.18 -8.11 -3.74
CA LEU A 222 1.04 -7.51 -4.25
C LEU A 222 1.06 -6.04 -3.85
N CYS A 223 2.15 -5.58 -3.26
CA CYS A 223 2.37 -4.17 -2.96
C CYS A 223 3.74 -3.75 -3.50
N LEU A 224 3.76 -2.62 -4.22
CA LEU A 224 4.95 -1.98 -4.77
C LEU A 224 5.10 -0.60 -4.16
N LEU A 225 6.31 -0.24 -3.77
CA LEU A 225 6.70 1.09 -3.36
C LEU A 225 7.66 1.68 -4.38
#